data_bd278d1e6455f55fa9a37e42e401de04
#
_entry.id   bd278d1e6455f55fa9a37e42e401de04
#
_cell.length_a   1.000
_cell.length_b   1.000
_cell.length_c   1.000
_cell.angle_alpha   90.00
_cell.angle_beta   90.00
_cell.angle_gamma   90.00
#
_symmetry.space_group_name_H-M   'P 1'
#
loop_
_entity.id
_entity.type
_entity.pdbx_description
1 polymer ?
#
loop_
_entity_poly.entity_id
_entity_poly.type
_entity_poly.pdbx_seq_one_letter_code
_entity_poly.pdbx_strand_id
1 'polypeptide(L)'
;MSFFEFIMVLIGLVGAISISIILTYLGYLVRNWTVAKNPTLFLLLIIFMMFNVIGHISGIWAFRFVDLDIHFSVYVIIAPVIFFTLAVTTLIPSATDENHMIDLDAIYFASSRRVFFLLAVHEATALAADYLPGVIGAPPALFMLVMILIFLIGMTTKRKDIHFFLLSLVIISQAIPPVMQIF
;
A
#
# COMPACT_ATOMS: atom_id res chain seq x y z
N MET A 1 12.22 21.65 -16.63
CA MET A 1 11.76 20.57 -15.72
C MET A 1 12.82 19.50 -15.76
N SER A 2 13.42 19.19 -14.63
CA SER A 2 14.37 18.09 -14.50
C SER A 2 13.65 16.75 -14.66
N PHE A 3 14.40 15.67 -14.95
CA PHE A 3 13.84 14.33 -15.03
C PHE A 3 13.19 13.92 -13.71
N PHE A 4 13.82 14.25 -12.58
CA PHE A 4 13.26 14.01 -11.24
C PHE A 4 11.91 14.72 -11.05
N GLU A 5 11.80 16.00 -11.44
CA GLU A 5 10.54 16.74 -11.35
C GLU A 5 9.42 16.09 -12.18
N PHE A 6 9.74 15.57 -13.37
CA PHE A 6 8.80 14.85 -14.22
C PHE A 6 8.29 13.57 -13.53
N ILE A 7 9.19 12.77 -12.96
CA ILE A 7 8.83 11.55 -12.20
C ILE A 7 7.95 11.90 -10.99
N MET A 8 8.30 12.96 -10.25
CA MET A 8 7.51 13.42 -9.10
C MET A 8 6.08 13.82 -9.48
N VAL A 9 5.90 14.47 -10.64
CA VAL A 9 4.55 14.80 -11.15
C VAL A 9 3.75 13.54 -11.47
N LEU A 10 4.36 12.56 -12.16
CA LEU A 10 3.69 11.29 -12.48
C LEU A 10 3.26 10.54 -11.22
N ILE A 11 4.16 10.40 -10.26
CA ILE A 11 3.88 9.71 -9.00
C ILE A 11 2.83 10.46 -8.18
N GLY A 12 2.93 11.79 -8.15
CA GLY A 12 1.90 12.63 -7.52
C GLY A 12 0.52 12.42 -8.10
N LEU A 13 0.40 12.30 -9.42
CA LEU A 13 -0.87 12.01 -10.10
C LEU A 13 -1.41 10.62 -9.74
N VAL A 14 -0.59 9.59 -9.80
CA VAL A 14 -1.01 8.22 -9.47
C VAL A 14 -1.31 8.09 -7.97
N GLY A 15 -0.51 8.72 -7.13
CA GLY A 15 -0.76 8.79 -5.68
C GLY A 15 -2.08 9.52 -5.34
N ALA A 16 -2.39 10.62 -6.04
CA ALA A 16 -3.65 11.33 -5.87
C ALA A 16 -4.86 10.47 -6.25
N ILE A 17 -4.75 9.64 -7.30
CA ILE A 17 -5.78 8.66 -7.67
C ILE A 17 -5.98 7.66 -6.52
N SER A 18 -4.90 7.09 -5.99
CA SER A 18 -4.98 6.15 -4.87
C SER A 18 -5.62 6.77 -3.64
N ILE A 19 -5.22 7.99 -3.26
CA ILE A 19 -5.82 8.74 -2.14
C ILE A 19 -7.31 8.98 -2.39
N SER A 20 -7.69 9.42 -3.59
CA SER A 20 -9.09 9.66 -3.95
C SER A 20 -9.95 8.41 -3.79
N ILE A 21 -9.46 7.26 -4.24
CA ILE A 21 -10.15 5.98 -4.07
C ILE A 21 -10.27 5.61 -2.59
N ILE A 22 -9.20 5.72 -1.81
CA ILE A 22 -9.20 5.43 -0.37
C ILE A 22 -10.20 6.34 0.38
N LEU A 23 -10.22 7.64 0.08
CA LEU A 23 -11.18 8.57 0.66
C LEU A 23 -12.62 8.26 0.26
N THR A 24 -12.84 7.79 -0.96
CA THR A 24 -14.15 7.30 -1.41
C THR A 24 -14.62 6.12 -0.57
N TYR A 25 -13.73 5.19 -0.24
CA TYR A 25 -14.05 4.06 0.67
C TYR A 25 -14.35 4.50 2.09
N LEU A 26 -13.56 5.42 2.63
CA LEU A 26 -13.84 5.99 3.95
C LEU A 26 -15.20 6.69 3.95
N GLY A 27 -15.51 7.47 2.93
CA GLY A 27 -16.82 8.11 2.77
C GLY A 27 -17.96 7.10 2.68
N TYR A 28 -17.75 6.00 1.95
CA TYR A 28 -18.70 4.91 1.87
C TYR A 28 -18.92 4.24 3.24
N LEU A 29 -17.86 3.94 3.98
CA LEU A 29 -17.93 3.38 5.33
C LEU A 29 -18.68 4.30 6.29
N VAL A 30 -18.36 5.58 6.29
CA VAL A 30 -19.00 6.56 7.18
C VAL A 30 -20.49 6.67 6.88
N ARG A 31 -20.87 6.71 5.60
CA ARG A 31 -22.26 6.79 5.18
C ARG A 31 -23.07 5.56 5.59
N ASN A 32 -22.46 4.38 5.50
CA ASN A 32 -23.13 3.11 5.73
C ASN A 32 -22.76 2.49 7.10
N TRP A 33 -22.23 3.29 8.03
CA TRP A 33 -21.73 2.78 9.32
C TRP A 33 -22.74 1.97 10.11
N THR A 34 -24.01 2.39 10.08
CA THR A 34 -25.11 1.74 10.82
C THR A 34 -25.55 0.39 10.24
N VAL A 35 -25.29 0.19 8.94
CA VAL A 35 -25.65 -1.06 8.23
C VAL A 35 -24.41 -1.92 7.89
N ALA A 36 -23.21 -1.40 8.16
CA ALA A 36 -21.97 -2.10 7.95
C ALA A 36 -21.71 -3.12 9.07
N LYS A 37 -21.57 -4.39 8.68
CA LYS A 37 -21.22 -5.46 9.61
C LYS A 37 -19.72 -5.75 9.53
N ASN A 38 -19.09 -5.93 10.71
CA ASN A 38 -17.67 -6.33 10.81
C ASN A 38 -16.68 -5.40 10.07
N PRO A 39 -16.63 -4.08 10.32
CA PRO A 39 -15.81 -3.16 9.56
C PRO A 39 -14.30 -3.23 9.86
N THR A 40 -13.88 -3.95 10.91
CA THR A 40 -12.55 -3.84 11.51
C THR A 40 -11.41 -4.15 10.52
N LEU A 41 -11.45 -5.30 9.82
CA LEU A 41 -10.38 -5.68 8.88
C LEU A 41 -10.33 -4.75 7.69
N PHE A 42 -11.48 -4.35 7.16
CA PHE A 42 -11.58 -3.43 6.05
C PHE A 42 -11.02 -2.05 6.43
N LEU A 43 -11.36 -1.55 7.63
CA LEU A 43 -10.84 -0.29 8.14
C LEU A 43 -9.32 -0.33 8.36
N LEU A 44 -8.79 -1.41 8.95
CA LEU A 44 -7.36 -1.59 9.14
C LEU A 44 -6.62 -1.58 7.80
N LEU A 45 -7.16 -2.26 6.78
CA LEU A 45 -6.56 -2.27 5.45
C LEU A 45 -6.55 -0.87 4.82
N ILE A 46 -7.62 -0.10 4.97
CA ILE A 46 -7.68 1.28 4.49
C ILE A 46 -6.65 2.16 5.22
N ILE A 47 -6.54 2.05 6.54
CA ILE A 47 -5.56 2.80 7.34
C ILE A 47 -4.14 2.44 6.89
N PHE A 48 -3.84 1.16 6.72
CA PHE A 48 -2.55 0.71 6.20
C PHE A 48 -2.27 1.34 4.83
N MET A 49 -3.22 1.30 3.90
CA MET A 49 -3.04 1.88 2.56
C MET A 49 -2.80 3.40 2.60
N MET A 50 -3.44 4.12 3.51
CA MET A 50 -3.17 5.56 3.71
C MET A 50 -1.73 5.81 4.16
N PHE A 51 -1.25 5.07 5.17
CA PHE A 51 0.14 5.20 5.64
C PHE A 51 1.14 4.85 4.53
N ASN A 52 0.85 3.81 3.76
CA ASN A 52 1.72 3.37 2.66
C ASN A 52 1.85 4.44 1.57
N VAL A 53 0.74 5.07 1.14
CA VAL A 53 0.79 6.18 0.15
C VAL A 53 1.66 7.33 0.66
N ILE A 54 1.43 7.75 1.90
CA ILE A 54 2.17 8.87 2.49
C ILE A 54 3.66 8.53 2.59
N GLY A 55 3.97 7.33 3.09
CA GLY A 55 5.33 6.83 3.22
C GLY A 55 6.04 6.74 1.87
N HIS A 56 5.35 6.24 0.85
CA HIS A 56 5.92 6.10 -0.49
C HIS A 56 6.22 7.46 -1.13
N ILE A 57 5.27 8.42 -1.09
CA ILE A 57 5.49 9.78 -1.59
C ILE A 57 6.68 10.43 -0.87
N SER A 58 6.78 10.26 0.45
CA SER A 58 7.91 10.79 1.24
C SER A 58 9.24 10.13 0.87
N GLY A 59 9.24 8.81 0.67
CA GLY A 59 10.44 8.03 0.34
C GLY A 59 11.07 8.41 -1.00
N ILE A 60 10.24 8.81 -2.00
CA ILE A 60 10.73 9.19 -3.33
C ILE A 60 11.69 10.39 -3.29
N TRP A 61 11.57 11.27 -2.30
CA TRP A 61 12.49 12.39 -2.13
C TRP A 61 13.96 11.96 -1.93
N ALA A 62 14.21 10.73 -1.45
CA ALA A 62 15.56 10.19 -1.33
C ALA A 62 16.26 10.05 -2.69
N PHE A 63 15.49 9.78 -3.75
CA PHE A 63 16.04 9.60 -5.11
C PHE A 63 16.52 10.89 -5.78
N ARG A 64 16.20 12.07 -5.23
CA ARG A 64 16.64 13.35 -5.83
C ARG A 64 18.17 13.52 -5.93
N PHE A 65 18.91 12.78 -5.12
CA PHE A 65 20.36 12.83 -5.05
C PHE A 65 21.04 11.65 -5.75
N VAL A 66 20.27 10.73 -6.32
CA VAL A 66 20.81 9.55 -6.99
C VAL A 66 20.84 9.81 -8.50
N ASP A 67 22.02 9.67 -9.09
CA ASP A 67 22.18 9.75 -10.54
C ASP A 67 21.75 8.40 -11.15
N LEU A 68 20.48 8.33 -11.53
CA LEU A 68 19.86 7.11 -12.05
C LEU A 68 19.78 7.18 -13.57
N ASP A 69 20.08 6.07 -14.24
CA ASP A 69 19.76 5.89 -15.66
C ASP A 69 18.25 6.12 -15.88
N ILE A 70 17.92 6.96 -16.88
CA ILE A 70 16.55 7.38 -17.17
C ILE A 70 15.63 6.17 -17.37
N HIS A 71 16.07 5.16 -18.14
CA HIS A 71 15.24 4.00 -18.43
C HIS A 71 14.99 3.14 -17.19
N PHE A 72 16.03 2.88 -16.41
CA PHE A 72 15.92 2.13 -15.17
C PHE A 72 15.01 2.84 -14.15
N SER A 73 15.19 4.15 -13.98
CA SER A 73 14.43 4.97 -13.02
C SER A 73 12.94 4.97 -13.29
N VAL A 74 12.52 5.09 -14.56
CA VAL A 74 11.10 5.11 -14.92
C VAL A 74 10.42 3.80 -14.49
N TYR A 75 11.00 2.65 -14.86
CA TYR A 75 10.36 1.37 -14.56
C TYR A 75 10.39 1.03 -13.07
N VAL A 76 11.50 1.29 -12.40
CA VAL A 76 11.74 0.86 -11.03
C VAL A 76 11.04 1.75 -10.01
N ILE A 77 10.96 3.06 -10.25
CA ILE A 77 10.29 3.99 -9.35
C ILE A 77 8.76 4.00 -9.57
N ILE A 78 8.30 3.84 -10.80
CA ILE A 78 6.86 3.89 -11.12
C ILE A 78 6.17 2.55 -10.83
N ALA A 79 6.84 1.41 -11.02
CA ALA A 79 6.24 0.09 -10.83
C ALA A 79 5.61 -0.11 -9.43
N PRO A 80 6.28 0.22 -8.31
CA PRO A 80 5.66 0.09 -6.98
C PRO A 80 4.35 0.88 -6.88
N VAL A 81 4.32 2.11 -7.40
CA VAL A 81 3.14 2.98 -7.34
C VAL A 81 1.98 2.40 -8.14
N ILE A 82 2.25 1.82 -9.33
CA ILE A 82 1.24 1.15 -10.15
C ILE A 82 0.66 -0.06 -9.40
N PHE A 83 1.49 -0.94 -8.86
CA PHE A 83 1.01 -2.13 -8.14
C PHE A 83 0.23 -1.77 -6.88
N PHE A 84 0.66 -0.73 -6.17
CA PHE A 84 -0.09 -0.20 -5.04
C PHE A 84 -1.48 0.32 -5.48
N THR A 85 -1.53 1.13 -6.53
CA THR A 85 -2.80 1.65 -7.07
C THR A 85 -3.73 0.53 -7.52
N LEU A 86 -3.20 -0.51 -8.16
CA LEU A 86 -3.96 -1.71 -8.50
C LEU A 86 -4.48 -2.43 -7.25
N ALA A 87 -3.69 -2.52 -6.17
CA ALA A 87 -4.16 -3.10 -4.92
C ALA A 87 -5.32 -2.29 -4.33
N VAL A 88 -5.22 -0.96 -4.32
CA VAL A 88 -6.31 -0.07 -3.88
C VAL A 88 -7.56 -0.25 -4.74
N THR A 89 -7.44 -0.28 -6.06
CA THR A 89 -8.60 -0.41 -6.96
C THR A 89 -9.31 -1.76 -6.85
N THR A 90 -8.60 -2.83 -6.46
CA THR A 90 -9.23 -4.16 -6.28
C THR A 90 -10.15 -4.25 -5.07
N LEU A 91 -10.12 -3.25 -4.18
CA LEU A 91 -11.04 -3.18 -3.02
C LEU A 91 -12.41 -2.62 -3.38
N ILE A 92 -12.63 -2.12 -4.62
CA ILE A 92 -13.91 -1.50 -5.00
C ILE A 92 -15.04 -2.52 -4.81
N PRO A 93 -15.97 -2.30 -3.83
CA PRO A 93 -17.15 -3.12 -3.74
C PRO A 93 -17.93 -2.99 -5.04
N SER A 94 -18.29 -4.11 -5.65
CA SER A 94 -19.34 -4.09 -6.67
C SER A 94 -20.57 -3.46 -6.04
N ALA A 95 -21.21 -2.51 -6.76
CA ALA A 95 -22.38 -1.78 -6.29
C ALA A 95 -23.36 -2.75 -5.60
N THR A 96 -23.51 -2.57 -4.29
CA THR A 96 -24.43 -3.38 -3.49
C THR A 96 -25.77 -2.68 -3.44
N ASP A 97 -26.85 -3.43 -3.59
CA ASP A 97 -28.22 -2.94 -3.40
C ASP A 97 -28.33 -2.14 -2.10
N GLU A 98 -28.84 -0.91 -2.19
CA GLU A 98 -28.90 0.08 -1.10
C GLU A 98 -29.67 -0.38 0.15
N ASN A 99 -30.34 -1.53 0.10
CA ASN A 99 -31.27 -2.00 1.15
C ASN A 99 -30.77 -3.21 1.95
N HIS A 100 -29.56 -3.72 1.73
CA HIS A 100 -29.06 -4.90 2.44
C HIS A 100 -27.90 -4.58 3.38
N MET A 101 -27.84 -5.30 4.51
CA MET A 101 -26.68 -5.23 5.42
C MET A 101 -25.40 -5.59 4.65
N ILE A 102 -24.42 -4.70 4.71
CA ILE A 102 -23.15 -4.85 4.00
C ILE A 102 -22.19 -5.61 4.90
N ASP A 103 -21.84 -6.84 4.53
CA ASP A 103 -20.82 -7.60 5.24
C ASP A 103 -19.43 -7.24 4.69
N LEU A 104 -18.73 -6.36 5.42
CA LEU A 104 -17.40 -5.89 5.04
C LEU A 104 -16.31 -6.96 5.17
N ASP A 105 -16.49 -7.95 6.06
CA ASP A 105 -15.57 -9.10 6.08
C ASP A 105 -15.71 -9.94 4.81
N ALA A 106 -16.93 -10.16 4.31
CA ALA A 106 -17.13 -10.88 3.06
C ALA A 106 -16.46 -10.16 1.88
N ILE A 107 -16.63 -8.83 1.77
CA ILE A 107 -15.97 -8.01 0.75
C ILE A 107 -14.45 -8.07 0.89
N TYR A 108 -13.95 -7.92 2.12
CA TYR A 108 -12.53 -8.02 2.42
C TYR A 108 -11.95 -9.35 1.95
N PHE A 109 -12.54 -10.50 2.36
CA PHE A 109 -12.01 -11.82 2.00
C PHE A 109 -12.20 -12.19 0.53
N ALA A 110 -13.18 -11.62 -0.16
CA ALA A 110 -13.33 -11.79 -1.61
C ALA A 110 -12.19 -11.16 -2.40
N SER A 111 -11.63 -10.05 -1.90
CA SER A 111 -10.54 -9.31 -2.56
C SER A 111 -9.16 -9.57 -1.95
N SER A 112 -9.08 -10.01 -0.69
CA SER A 112 -7.84 -10.07 0.10
C SER A 112 -6.68 -10.77 -0.60
N ARG A 113 -6.92 -11.93 -1.23
CA ARG A 113 -5.86 -12.66 -1.94
C ARG A 113 -5.20 -11.82 -3.04
N ARG A 114 -6.00 -11.11 -3.83
CA ARG A 114 -5.50 -10.24 -4.91
C ARG A 114 -4.80 -9.01 -4.36
N VAL A 115 -5.38 -8.40 -3.34
CA VAL A 115 -4.81 -7.23 -2.67
C VAL A 115 -3.45 -7.57 -2.05
N PHE A 116 -3.37 -8.63 -1.27
CA PHE A 116 -2.10 -9.04 -0.63
C PHE A 116 -1.05 -9.47 -1.66
N PHE A 117 -1.45 -10.11 -2.76
CA PHE A 117 -0.53 -10.41 -3.88
C PHE A 117 0.04 -9.12 -4.48
N LEU A 118 -0.82 -8.14 -4.79
CA LEU A 118 -0.38 -6.86 -5.37
C LEU A 118 0.48 -6.05 -4.40
N LEU A 119 0.20 -6.11 -3.08
CA LEU A 119 1.04 -5.49 -2.06
C LEU A 119 2.40 -6.20 -1.94
N ALA A 120 2.46 -7.52 -2.05
CA ALA A 120 3.74 -8.24 -2.07
C ALA A 120 4.58 -7.86 -3.30
N VAL A 121 3.95 -7.71 -4.48
CA VAL A 121 4.63 -7.25 -5.70
C VAL A 121 5.05 -5.78 -5.58
N HIS A 122 4.22 -4.93 -4.97
CA HIS A 122 4.56 -3.54 -4.66
C HIS A 122 5.84 -3.47 -3.81
N GLU A 123 5.88 -4.17 -2.68
CA GLU A 123 7.07 -4.18 -1.80
C GLU A 123 8.30 -4.77 -2.48
N ALA A 124 8.14 -5.83 -3.28
CA ALA A 124 9.25 -6.42 -4.02
C ALA A 124 9.84 -5.47 -5.07
N THR A 125 8.99 -4.72 -5.77
CA THR A 125 9.42 -3.72 -6.74
C THR A 125 10.00 -2.48 -6.06
N ALA A 126 9.47 -2.07 -4.91
CA ALA A 126 10.03 -1.00 -4.09
C ALA A 126 11.41 -1.39 -3.52
N LEU A 127 11.56 -2.63 -3.02
CA LEU A 127 12.84 -3.15 -2.56
C LEU A 127 13.88 -3.13 -3.70
N ALA A 128 13.51 -3.55 -4.90
CA ALA A 128 14.41 -3.49 -6.06
C ALA A 128 14.78 -2.04 -6.41
N ALA A 129 13.80 -1.13 -6.33
CA ALA A 129 14.01 0.30 -6.58
C ALA A 129 15.01 0.94 -5.62
N ASP A 130 14.91 0.61 -4.34
CA ASP A 130 15.66 1.26 -3.29
C ASP A 130 17.04 0.61 -3.05
N TYR A 131 17.10 -0.73 -3.17
CA TYR A 131 18.31 -1.49 -2.83
C TYR A 131 19.31 -1.56 -3.97
N LEU A 132 18.87 -1.79 -5.22
CA LEU A 132 19.78 -1.94 -6.36
C LEU A 132 20.63 -0.68 -6.64
N PRO A 133 20.07 0.55 -6.62
CA PRO A 133 20.87 1.77 -6.75
C PRO A 133 21.61 2.16 -5.45
N GLY A 134 21.50 1.37 -4.37
CA GLY A 134 22.18 1.65 -3.12
C GLY A 134 21.54 2.78 -2.28
N VAL A 135 20.29 3.10 -2.54
CA VAL A 135 19.54 4.13 -1.76
C VAL A 135 19.33 3.69 -0.31
N ILE A 136 19.07 2.40 -0.11
CA ILE A 136 18.94 1.80 1.22
C ILE A 136 20.01 0.74 1.50
N GLY A 137 20.38 0.61 2.78
CA GLY A 137 21.26 -0.44 3.26
C GLY A 137 20.55 -1.75 3.60
N ALA A 138 21.29 -2.73 4.10
CA ALA A 138 20.78 -4.05 4.45
C ALA A 138 19.65 -4.06 5.50
N PRO A 139 19.67 -3.25 6.60
CA PRO A 139 18.60 -3.30 7.59
C PRO A 139 17.21 -2.89 7.05
N PRO A 140 17.05 -1.77 6.30
CA PRO A 140 15.79 -1.46 5.66
C PRO A 140 15.36 -2.51 4.63
N ALA A 141 16.28 -3.05 3.84
CA ALA A 141 15.98 -4.11 2.87
C ALA A 141 15.43 -5.37 3.56
N LEU A 142 16.00 -5.77 4.71
CA LEU A 142 15.48 -6.89 5.51
C LEU A 142 14.06 -6.62 6.00
N PHE A 143 13.77 -5.38 6.42
CA PHE A 143 12.42 -4.99 6.82
C PHE A 143 11.42 -5.17 5.66
N MET A 144 11.75 -4.72 4.45
CA MET A 144 10.90 -4.88 3.27
C MET A 144 10.70 -6.36 2.90
N LEU A 145 11.73 -7.21 3.05
CA LEU A 145 11.59 -8.66 2.89
C LEU A 145 10.60 -9.26 3.89
N VAL A 146 10.63 -8.82 5.15
CA VAL A 146 9.65 -9.25 6.16
C VAL A 146 8.24 -8.82 5.76
N MET A 147 8.07 -7.60 5.22
CA MET A 147 6.77 -7.11 4.73
C MET A 147 6.24 -7.98 3.58
N ILE A 148 7.10 -8.35 2.62
CA ILE A 148 6.74 -9.27 1.53
C ILE A 148 6.25 -10.60 2.09
N LEU A 149 6.95 -11.19 3.07
CA LEU A 149 6.53 -12.43 3.71
C LEU A 149 5.18 -12.30 4.43
N ILE A 150 4.93 -11.20 5.13
CA ILE A 150 3.65 -10.89 5.78
C ILE A 150 2.52 -10.90 4.73
N PHE A 151 2.70 -10.24 3.60
CA PHE A 151 1.69 -10.21 2.55
C PHE A 151 1.49 -11.57 1.88
N LEU A 152 2.53 -12.36 1.67
CA LEU A 152 2.40 -13.72 1.17
C LEU A 152 1.63 -14.63 2.14
N ILE A 153 1.85 -14.50 3.45
CA ILE A 153 1.05 -15.20 4.46
C ILE A 153 -0.40 -14.74 4.40
N GLY A 154 -0.66 -13.44 4.36
CA GLY A 154 -2.01 -12.87 4.22
C GLY A 154 -2.74 -13.36 2.95
N MET A 155 -2.01 -13.58 1.85
CA MET A 155 -2.58 -14.12 0.61
C MET A 155 -3.06 -15.58 0.76
N THR A 156 -2.44 -16.38 1.62
CA THR A 156 -2.70 -17.82 1.72
C THR A 156 -3.72 -18.18 2.80
N THR A 157 -3.95 -17.33 3.78
CA THR A 157 -4.88 -17.59 4.89
C THR A 157 -6.23 -16.90 4.67
N LYS A 158 -7.29 -17.48 5.28
CA LYS A 158 -8.61 -16.85 5.41
C LYS A 158 -9.02 -16.65 6.87
N ARG A 159 -8.09 -16.83 7.79
CA ARG A 159 -8.36 -16.69 9.23
C ARG A 159 -8.35 -15.21 9.61
N LYS A 160 -9.47 -14.74 10.16
CA LYS A 160 -9.69 -13.35 10.55
C LYS A 160 -8.68 -12.84 11.58
N ASP A 161 -8.38 -13.66 12.58
CA ASP A 161 -7.43 -13.37 13.63
C ASP A 161 -6.00 -13.16 13.08
N ILE A 162 -5.60 -13.98 12.10
CA ILE A 162 -4.29 -13.84 11.45
C ILE A 162 -4.24 -12.53 10.65
N HIS A 163 -5.27 -12.23 9.83
CA HIS A 163 -5.32 -10.98 9.08
C HIS A 163 -5.31 -9.75 10.00
N PHE A 164 -6.06 -9.80 11.10
CA PHE A 164 -6.05 -8.72 12.10
C PHE A 164 -4.64 -8.51 12.66
N PHE A 165 -3.97 -9.58 13.06
CA PHE A 165 -2.60 -9.53 13.60
C PHE A 165 -1.62 -8.96 12.55
N LEU A 166 -1.64 -9.48 11.31
CA LEU A 166 -0.74 -9.05 10.24
C LEU A 166 -0.93 -7.56 9.91
N LEU A 167 -2.17 -7.10 9.72
CA LEU A 167 -2.45 -5.69 9.42
C LEU A 167 -2.05 -4.78 10.59
N SER A 168 -2.33 -5.18 11.82
CA SER A 168 -1.92 -4.42 13.01
C SER A 168 -0.40 -4.31 13.10
N LEU A 169 0.31 -5.41 12.87
CA LEU A 169 1.79 -5.42 12.88
C LEU A 169 2.36 -4.47 11.84
N VAL A 170 1.82 -4.49 10.62
CA VAL A 170 2.27 -3.64 9.52
C VAL A 170 1.97 -2.16 9.81
N ILE A 171 0.78 -1.82 10.32
CA ILE A 171 0.43 -0.45 10.69
C ILE A 171 1.36 0.06 11.79
N ILE A 172 1.58 -0.72 12.84
CA ILE A 172 2.48 -0.35 13.94
C ILE A 172 3.90 -0.10 13.42
N SER A 173 4.39 -0.99 12.53
CA SER A 173 5.74 -0.86 11.97
C SER A 173 5.92 0.40 11.11
N GLN A 174 4.86 0.85 10.43
CA GLN A 174 4.89 2.10 9.66
C GLN A 174 4.67 3.36 10.51
N ALA A 175 3.96 3.23 11.65
CA ALA A 175 3.73 4.34 12.57
C ALA A 175 4.96 4.65 13.44
N ILE A 176 5.89 3.70 13.60
CA ILE A 176 7.16 3.96 14.25
C ILE A 176 8.00 4.77 13.26
N PRO A 177 8.33 6.04 13.55
CA PRO A 177 9.16 6.82 12.65
C PRO A 177 10.44 6.06 12.41
N PRO A 178 11.01 6.13 11.19
CA PRO A 178 12.27 5.48 10.88
C PRO A 178 13.40 6.17 11.67
N VAL A 179 13.44 5.90 12.98
CA VAL A 179 14.50 6.36 13.90
C VAL A 179 15.88 5.84 13.43
N MET A 180 15.88 4.87 12.51
CA MET A 180 17.09 4.29 11.94
C MET A 180 17.62 4.99 10.67
N GLN A 181 17.00 6.08 10.21
CA GLN A 181 17.53 6.87 9.09
C GLN A 181 18.34 8.09 9.53
N ILE A 182 18.53 8.30 10.84
CA ILE A 182 19.24 9.46 11.40
C ILE A 182 20.67 9.10 11.90
N PHE A 183 21.12 7.85 11.74
CA PHE A 183 22.49 7.46 12.13
C PHE A 183 23.24 6.82 10.98
#